data_161c7b461f489e4c51d42ed26ecd515a
#
_entry.id   161c7b461f489e4c51d42ed26ecd515a
#
_cell.length_a   1.000
_cell.length_b   1.000
_cell.length_c   1.000
_cell.angle_alpha   90.00
_cell.angle_beta   90.00
_cell.angle_gamma   90.00
#
_symmetry.space_group_name_H-M   'P 1'
#
loop_
_entity.id
_entity.type
_entity.pdbx_description
1 polymer ?
#
loop_
_entity_poly.entity_id
_entity_poly.type
_entity_poly.pdbx_seq_one_letter_code
_entity_poly.pdbx_strand_id
1 'polypeptide(L)'
;MSLVSNLFLLFVAVSVLVYYIVPHKFQWLVLLCFSYIYYLAGGVRYVGFILFSTLVTWGIALAVEKAEAGGSHKSARNFLVLGLILNFGMLGVIKYTNFMIENLNALFHMNLRGMEILLPLGISFYTFQSSGYLLDVYWKRCDAERNPVKYALFVSFFPQILQGPIGRYSRLAHQLYEPHKFEGKNTRGFERILWGFFKKMILADWAAVFVDAIFDNPDQYSGLAIFGVLFYTVQLYADFSGGMDVVIGIASMFGIELDENFKRPFFSISITDFWHRWHITLGTWMKDYVFYPVTLSKWMGKFGKWGKKVFGKKTGRTLPICLANLIVFFVVGVWHGAAWKYIVYGMYNGIIIAFSGLMAEHYRNWKKKFNITGKENWYHVFMIIRTFILVNISWFFDRADTVGQAFHMMKLSVTKFAPSQLLLIPAGKEGTAFTPYALAILAAGCIILFIVSVLQERGMKIRESLAGLSLPITVAIYFCLLASIGFFGSTAVARGFIYAQF
;
A
#
# COMPACT_ATOMS: atom_id res chain seq x y z
N MET A 1 15.36 -9.00 8.60
CA MET A 1 14.42 -9.61 9.58
C MET A 1 13.00 -9.47 9.05
N SER A 2 12.23 -10.56 8.94
CA SER A 2 10.81 -10.49 8.56
C SER A 2 9.98 -9.97 9.73
N LEU A 3 8.94 -9.16 9.44
CA LEU A 3 8.03 -8.58 10.45
C LEU A 3 7.27 -9.63 11.28
N VAL A 4 7.16 -10.87 10.79
CA VAL A 4 6.50 -11.99 11.49
C VAL A 4 7.48 -12.92 12.22
N SER A 5 8.79 -12.63 12.21
CA SER A 5 9.78 -13.47 12.86
C SER A 5 9.88 -13.20 14.36
N ASN A 6 10.12 -14.26 15.14
CA ASN A 6 10.38 -14.12 16.59
C ASN A 6 11.54 -13.17 16.88
N LEU A 7 12.58 -13.17 16.02
CA LEU A 7 13.71 -12.26 16.14
C LEU A 7 13.27 -10.79 15.99
N PHE A 8 12.33 -10.51 15.07
CA PHE A 8 11.79 -9.15 14.92
C PHE A 8 10.94 -8.73 16.12
N LEU A 9 10.13 -9.63 16.66
CA LEU A 9 9.35 -9.35 17.88
C LEU A 9 10.24 -9.06 19.08
N LEU A 10 11.33 -9.84 19.25
CA LEU A 10 12.34 -9.58 20.27
C LEU A 10 13.04 -8.23 20.04
N PHE A 11 13.40 -7.93 18.79
CA PHE A 11 13.98 -6.64 18.40
C PHE A 11 13.07 -5.47 18.77
N VAL A 12 11.77 -5.57 18.50
CA VAL A 12 10.78 -4.55 18.87
C VAL A 12 10.68 -4.42 20.39
N ALA A 13 10.57 -5.54 21.11
CA ALA A 13 10.47 -5.53 22.57
C ALA A 13 11.70 -4.85 23.22
N VAL A 14 12.90 -5.20 22.76
CA VAL A 14 14.15 -4.57 23.24
C VAL A 14 14.18 -3.10 22.88
N SER A 15 13.78 -2.72 21.65
CA SER A 15 13.79 -1.32 21.22
C SER A 15 12.82 -0.46 22.04
N VAL A 16 11.62 -0.96 22.34
CA VAL A 16 10.63 -0.25 23.19
C VAL A 16 11.17 -0.12 24.62
N LEU A 17 11.74 -1.20 25.18
CA LEU A 17 12.32 -1.17 26.52
C LEU A 17 13.43 -0.11 26.63
N VAL A 18 14.40 -0.13 25.72
CA VAL A 18 15.51 0.84 25.69
C VAL A 18 14.98 2.26 25.50
N TYR A 19 13.97 2.45 24.65
CA TYR A 19 13.37 3.76 24.37
C TYR A 19 12.82 4.45 25.62
N TYR A 20 12.18 3.71 26.52
CA TYR A 20 11.60 4.28 27.74
C TYR A 20 12.56 4.29 28.93
N ILE A 21 13.69 3.54 28.91
CA ILE A 21 14.72 3.57 29.95
C ILE A 21 15.65 4.78 29.79
N VAL A 22 15.96 5.15 28.54
CA VAL A 22 16.89 6.28 28.31
C VAL A 22 16.28 7.63 28.69
N PRO A 23 17.08 8.63 29.08
CA PRO A 23 16.56 9.98 29.29
C PRO A 23 15.83 10.51 28.07
N HIS A 24 14.68 11.16 28.25
CA HIS A 24 13.77 11.62 27.20
C HIS A 24 14.45 12.34 26.02
N LYS A 25 15.47 13.16 26.29
CA LYS A 25 16.23 13.89 25.25
C LYS A 25 16.97 13.00 24.25
N PHE A 26 17.18 11.72 24.58
CA PHE A 26 17.88 10.76 23.71
C PHE A 26 16.96 9.75 23.04
N GLN A 27 15.64 9.79 23.29
CA GLN A 27 14.69 8.84 22.74
C GLN A 27 14.73 8.79 21.20
N TRP A 28 14.83 9.94 20.54
CA TRP A 28 14.94 10.01 19.09
C TRP A 28 16.22 9.34 18.55
N LEU A 29 17.33 9.38 19.31
CA LEU A 29 18.57 8.66 18.94
C LEU A 29 18.40 7.15 19.06
N VAL A 30 17.63 6.67 20.04
CA VAL A 30 17.29 5.24 20.14
C VAL A 30 16.54 4.79 18.90
N LEU A 31 15.51 5.56 18.47
CA LEU A 31 14.79 5.26 17.24
C LEU A 31 15.71 5.22 16.02
N LEU A 32 16.63 6.18 15.91
CA LEU A 32 17.61 6.22 14.83
C LEU A 32 18.54 5.00 14.85
N CYS A 33 19.12 4.67 15.99
CA CYS A 33 20.03 3.52 16.13
C CYS A 33 19.32 2.22 15.75
N PHE A 34 18.13 1.97 16.30
CA PHE A 34 17.37 0.77 15.98
C PHE A 34 16.90 0.75 14.51
N SER A 35 16.62 1.90 13.91
CA SER A 35 16.29 2.00 12.48
C SER A 35 17.46 1.55 11.60
N TYR A 36 18.67 2.02 11.89
CA TYR A 36 19.85 1.60 11.14
C TYR A 36 20.28 0.16 11.45
N ILE A 37 20.13 -0.33 12.69
CA ILE A 37 20.35 -1.74 13.02
C ILE A 37 19.41 -2.63 12.21
N TYR A 38 18.13 -2.26 12.15
CA TYR A 38 17.14 -2.99 11.35
C TYR A 38 17.49 -3.01 9.86
N TYR A 39 17.92 -1.86 9.32
CA TYR A 39 18.30 -1.73 7.92
C TYR A 39 19.56 -2.52 7.58
N LEU A 40 20.57 -2.48 8.46
CA LEU A 40 21.81 -3.27 8.35
C LEU A 40 21.54 -4.77 8.38
N ALA A 41 20.58 -5.21 9.19
CA ALA A 41 20.16 -6.62 9.24
C ALA A 41 19.48 -7.09 7.93
N GLY A 42 19.04 -6.17 7.08
CA GLY A 42 18.59 -6.44 5.71
C GLY A 42 19.75 -6.61 4.72
N GLY A 43 20.93 -6.06 5.03
CA GLY A 43 22.14 -6.16 4.25
C GLY A 43 22.95 -4.85 4.24
N VAL A 44 24.22 -4.93 4.61
CA VAL A 44 25.13 -3.76 4.70
C VAL A 44 25.23 -3.00 3.36
N ARG A 45 25.16 -3.71 2.24
CA ARG A 45 25.27 -3.12 0.88
C ARG A 45 24.12 -2.13 0.59
N TYR A 46 22.99 -2.25 1.26
CA TYR A 46 21.84 -1.37 1.05
C TYR A 46 21.96 -0.01 1.75
N VAL A 47 22.81 0.09 2.77
CA VAL A 47 22.96 1.32 3.57
C VAL A 47 23.44 2.50 2.73
N GLY A 48 24.29 2.24 1.72
CA GLY A 48 24.75 3.28 0.81
C GLY A 48 23.61 4.00 0.07
N PHE A 49 22.56 3.30 -0.33
CA PHE A 49 21.42 3.87 -1.06
C PHE A 49 20.58 4.80 -0.18
N ILE A 50 20.26 4.36 1.05
CA ILE A 50 19.46 5.18 1.96
C ILE A 50 20.26 6.40 2.46
N LEU A 51 21.57 6.24 2.72
CA LEU A 51 22.44 7.37 3.06
C LEU A 51 22.56 8.35 1.91
N PHE A 52 22.75 7.88 0.68
CA PHE A 52 22.77 8.73 -0.51
C PHE A 52 21.47 9.53 -0.64
N SER A 53 20.29 8.87 -0.63
CA SER A 53 19.00 9.55 -0.69
C SER A 53 18.83 10.57 0.43
N THR A 54 19.21 10.21 1.66
CA THR A 54 19.11 11.07 2.84
C THR A 54 19.97 12.33 2.69
N LEU A 55 21.26 12.18 2.39
CA LEU A 55 22.19 13.31 2.32
C LEU A 55 21.90 14.23 1.13
N VAL A 56 21.63 13.64 -0.03
CA VAL A 56 21.27 14.39 -1.23
C VAL A 56 19.98 15.18 -1.02
N THR A 57 18.96 14.55 -0.48
CA THR A 57 17.66 15.21 -0.25
C THR A 57 17.79 16.32 0.79
N TRP A 58 18.48 16.05 1.90
CA TRP A 58 18.74 17.04 2.95
C TRP A 58 19.48 18.27 2.41
N GLY A 59 20.60 18.07 1.71
CA GLY A 59 21.41 19.16 1.16
C GLY A 59 20.66 19.98 0.11
N ILE A 60 19.90 19.30 -0.76
CA ILE A 60 19.07 19.96 -1.78
C ILE A 60 17.93 20.74 -1.13
N ALA A 61 17.27 20.23 -0.09
CA ALA A 61 16.22 20.95 0.62
C ALA A 61 16.73 22.28 1.20
N LEU A 62 17.93 22.30 1.80
CA LEU A 62 18.58 23.52 2.26
C LEU A 62 18.88 24.50 1.11
N ALA A 63 19.36 23.98 -0.03
CA ALA A 63 19.62 24.80 -1.22
C ALA A 63 18.34 25.41 -1.81
N VAL A 64 17.25 24.64 -1.86
CA VAL A 64 15.91 25.12 -2.31
C VAL A 64 15.43 26.25 -1.40
N GLU A 65 15.44 26.03 -0.09
CA GLU A 65 14.98 27.05 0.86
C GLU A 65 15.83 28.34 0.80
N LYS A 66 17.18 28.19 0.74
CA LYS A 66 18.10 29.33 0.60
C LYS A 66 17.85 30.11 -0.70
N ALA A 67 17.64 29.41 -1.80
CA ALA A 67 17.35 30.04 -3.11
C ALA A 67 16.01 30.78 -3.10
N GLU A 68 14.96 30.19 -2.48
CA GLU A 68 13.66 30.83 -2.30
C GLU A 68 13.73 32.07 -1.40
N ALA A 69 14.46 31.98 -0.28
CA ALA A 69 14.68 33.12 0.61
C ALA A 69 15.45 34.26 -0.09
N GLY A 70 16.39 33.93 -0.98
CA GLY A 70 17.12 34.89 -1.80
C GLY A 70 16.36 35.43 -3.04
N GLY A 71 15.06 35.06 -3.20
CA GLY A 71 14.22 35.51 -4.31
C GLY A 71 14.51 34.84 -5.65
N SER A 72 15.37 33.82 -5.71
CA SER A 72 15.73 33.11 -6.95
C SER A 72 14.89 31.85 -7.19
N HIS A 73 13.60 32.03 -7.53
CA HIS A 73 12.69 30.91 -7.84
C HIS A 73 13.21 29.98 -8.94
N LYS A 74 13.98 30.50 -9.92
CA LYS A 74 14.56 29.67 -10.96
C LYS A 74 15.61 28.71 -10.40
N SER A 75 16.48 29.19 -9.50
CA SER A 75 17.49 28.35 -8.83
C SER A 75 16.83 27.32 -7.91
N ALA A 76 15.85 27.72 -7.13
CA ALA A 76 15.09 26.81 -6.27
C ALA A 76 14.43 25.67 -7.07
N ARG A 77 13.81 26.01 -8.20
CA ARG A 77 13.24 25.02 -9.13
C ARG A 77 14.31 24.07 -9.71
N ASN A 78 15.48 24.59 -10.08
CA ASN A 78 16.55 23.77 -10.63
C ASN A 78 17.08 22.78 -9.58
N PHE A 79 17.28 23.23 -8.34
CA PHE A 79 17.64 22.34 -7.22
C PHE A 79 16.57 21.28 -6.94
N LEU A 80 15.29 21.66 -6.92
CA LEU A 80 14.19 20.72 -6.80
C LEU A 80 14.25 19.64 -7.88
N VAL A 81 14.35 20.06 -9.17
CA VAL A 81 14.42 19.13 -10.30
C VAL A 81 15.62 18.19 -10.18
N LEU A 82 16.79 18.71 -9.80
CA LEU A 82 17.97 17.88 -9.55
C LEU A 82 17.71 16.84 -8.45
N GLY A 83 17.10 17.23 -7.34
CA GLY A 83 16.78 16.31 -6.23
C GLY A 83 15.78 15.22 -6.64
N LEU A 84 14.76 15.58 -7.43
CA LEU A 84 13.82 14.61 -7.98
C LEU A 84 14.49 13.65 -8.97
N ILE A 85 15.36 14.15 -9.85
CA ILE A 85 16.11 13.32 -10.80
C ILE A 85 17.04 12.36 -10.06
N LEU A 86 17.74 12.77 -9.01
CA LEU A 86 18.63 11.90 -8.25
C LEU A 86 17.87 10.81 -7.49
N ASN A 87 16.76 11.14 -6.84
CA ASN A 87 15.96 10.16 -6.11
C ASN A 87 15.20 9.20 -7.05
N PHE A 88 14.43 9.72 -8.01
CA PHE A 88 13.70 8.88 -8.96
C PHE A 88 14.61 8.22 -9.98
N GLY A 89 15.73 8.85 -10.34
CA GLY A 89 16.76 8.26 -11.21
C GLY A 89 17.39 7.03 -10.55
N MET A 90 17.77 7.12 -9.27
CA MET A 90 18.27 5.97 -8.51
C MET A 90 17.22 4.83 -8.47
N LEU A 91 15.97 5.14 -8.14
CA LEU A 91 14.89 4.17 -8.19
C LEU A 91 14.71 3.59 -9.61
N GLY A 92 14.75 4.45 -10.63
CA GLY A 92 14.61 4.08 -12.03
C GLY A 92 15.66 3.09 -12.49
N VAL A 93 16.92 3.38 -12.21
CA VAL A 93 18.04 2.49 -12.56
C VAL A 93 17.93 1.16 -11.84
N ILE A 94 17.63 1.17 -10.53
CA ILE A 94 17.61 -0.07 -9.75
C ILE A 94 16.41 -0.95 -10.09
N LYS A 95 15.22 -0.37 -10.27
CA LYS A 95 13.99 -1.15 -10.43
C LYS A 95 13.65 -1.48 -11.89
N TYR A 96 14.03 -0.62 -12.85
CA TYR A 96 13.49 -0.72 -14.22
C TYR A 96 14.53 -1.06 -15.29
N THR A 97 15.83 -1.13 -14.99
CA THR A 97 16.88 -1.42 -15.99
C THR A 97 16.62 -2.74 -16.71
N ASN A 98 16.35 -3.84 -16.00
CA ASN A 98 16.10 -5.12 -16.64
C ASN A 98 14.83 -5.12 -17.50
N PHE A 99 13.77 -4.48 -17.03
CA PHE A 99 12.56 -4.31 -17.82
C PHE A 99 12.81 -3.51 -19.11
N MET A 100 13.65 -2.47 -19.06
CA MET A 100 14.05 -1.73 -20.25
C MET A 100 14.88 -2.60 -21.20
N ILE A 101 15.83 -3.37 -20.67
CA ILE A 101 16.64 -4.31 -21.45
C ILE A 101 15.76 -5.35 -22.15
N GLU A 102 14.81 -5.96 -21.44
CA GLU A 102 13.87 -6.93 -22.02
C GLU A 102 13.05 -6.34 -23.16
N ASN A 103 12.53 -5.12 -22.98
CA ASN A 103 11.75 -4.43 -24.02
C ASN A 103 12.62 -4.03 -25.22
N LEU A 104 13.87 -3.59 -25.01
CA LEU A 104 14.80 -3.30 -26.10
C LEU A 104 15.16 -4.56 -26.88
N ASN A 105 15.44 -5.67 -26.19
CA ASN A 105 15.69 -6.96 -26.81
C ASN A 105 14.49 -7.41 -27.66
N ALA A 106 13.28 -7.28 -27.14
CA ALA A 106 12.06 -7.65 -27.87
C ALA A 106 11.79 -6.76 -29.09
N LEU A 107 12.02 -5.44 -28.98
CA LEU A 107 11.71 -4.47 -30.03
C LEU A 107 12.75 -4.47 -31.16
N PHE A 108 14.03 -4.58 -30.80
CA PHE A 108 15.15 -4.43 -31.74
C PHE A 108 15.84 -5.76 -32.02
N HIS A 109 15.32 -6.89 -31.54
CA HIS A 109 15.95 -8.22 -31.67
C HIS A 109 17.42 -8.25 -31.19
N MET A 110 17.68 -7.47 -30.09
CA MET A 110 19.00 -7.41 -29.47
C MET A 110 19.15 -8.57 -28.47
N ASN A 111 20.36 -8.83 -28.04
CA ASN A 111 20.69 -9.84 -27.05
C ASN A 111 21.48 -9.22 -25.89
N LEU A 112 20.97 -8.13 -25.32
CA LEU A 112 21.55 -7.48 -24.15
C LEU A 112 21.32 -8.36 -22.91
N ARG A 113 22.37 -8.56 -22.14
CA ARG A 113 22.26 -9.32 -20.87
C ARG A 113 21.60 -8.49 -19.79
N GLY A 114 20.70 -9.10 -19.04
CA GLY A 114 20.18 -8.53 -17.81
C GLY A 114 21.30 -8.30 -16.78
N MET A 115 21.10 -7.33 -15.90
CA MET A 115 22.02 -6.95 -14.85
C MET A 115 21.59 -7.55 -13.52
N GLU A 116 22.52 -8.04 -12.71
CA GLU A 116 22.28 -8.41 -11.32
C GLU A 116 22.20 -7.14 -10.45
N ILE A 117 21.04 -6.53 -10.37
CA ILE A 117 20.83 -5.31 -9.61
C ILE A 117 20.22 -5.66 -8.25
N LEU A 118 20.93 -5.29 -7.19
CA LEU A 118 20.42 -5.44 -5.82
C LEU A 118 19.30 -4.43 -5.57
N LEU A 119 18.10 -4.92 -5.22
CA LEU A 119 16.97 -4.08 -4.85
C LEU A 119 17.04 -3.73 -3.35
N PRO A 120 17.35 -2.47 -2.99
CA PRO A 120 17.41 -2.07 -1.58
C PRO A 120 16.04 -2.09 -0.92
N LEU A 121 16.04 -2.52 0.33
CA LEU A 121 14.84 -2.58 1.16
C LEU A 121 14.14 -1.22 1.25
N GLY A 122 12.86 -1.16 0.92
CA GLY A 122 12.05 0.05 1.08
C GLY A 122 12.39 1.20 0.11
N ILE A 123 13.19 0.99 -0.95
CA ILE A 123 13.63 2.05 -1.85
C ILE A 123 12.47 2.88 -2.43
N SER A 124 11.38 2.25 -2.82
CA SER A 124 10.19 2.93 -3.34
C SER A 124 9.54 3.83 -2.29
N PHE A 125 9.49 3.39 -1.02
CA PHE A 125 8.89 4.14 0.08
C PHE A 125 9.71 5.37 0.44
N TYR A 126 11.02 5.21 0.71
CA TYR A 126 11.84 6.37 1.10
C TYR A 126 12.09 7.33 -0.06
N THR A 127 12.04 6.86 -1.32
CA THR A 127 12.05 7.76 -2.50
C THR A 127 10.82 8.67 -2.51
N PHE A 128 9.63 8.12 -2.24
CA PHE A 128 8.40 8.92 -2.16
C PHE A 128 8.40 9.87 -0.96
N GLN A 129 8.88 9.44 0.21
CA GLN A 129 9.04 10.30 1.38
C GLN A 129 10.00 11.47 1.11
N SER A 130 11.18 11.16 0.58
CA SER A 130 12.22 12.16 0.26
C SER A 130 11.76 13.14 -0.82
N SER A 131 11.13 12.63 -1.89
CA SER A 131 10.60 13.47 -2.96
C SER A 131 9.44 14.34 -2.50
N GLY A 132 8.54 13.79 -1.67
CA GLY A 132 7.46 14.56 -1.06
C GLY A 132 7.97 15.68 -0.15
N TYR A 133 8.99 15.40 0.66
CA TYR A 133 9.64 16.40 1.50
C TYR A 133 10.26 17.55 0.67
N LEU A 134 11.00 17.25 -0.40
CA LEU A 134 11.56 18.27 -1.29
C LEU A 134 10.49 19.16 -1.90
N LEU A 135 9.37 18.57 -2.34
CA LEU A 135 8.24 19.29 -2.88
C LEU A 135 7.55 20.18 -1.81
N ASP A 136 7.42 19.66 -0.57
CA ASP A 136 6.82 20.43 0.52
C ASP A 136 7.71 21.61 0.95
N VAL A 137 9.03 21.46 0.96
CA VAL A 137 9.97 22.58 1.19
C VAL A 137 9.86 23.61 0.05
N TYR A 138 9.87 23.17 -1.20
CA TYR A 138 9.74 24.06 -2.35
C TYR A 138 8.40 24.84 -2.36
N TRP A 139 7.30 24.19 -1.94
CA TRP A 139 5.99 24.85 -1.84
C TRP A 139 5.78 25.58 -0.50
N LYS A 140 6.82 25.67 0.33
CA LYS A 140 6.78 26.34 1.65
C LYS A 140 5.72 25.77 2.60
N ARG A 141 5.49 24.45 2.51
CA ARG A 141 4.59 23.74 3.42
C ARG A 141 5.29 23.30 4.70
N CYS A 142 6.61 23.19 4.66
CA CYS A 142 7.49 22.96 5.80
C CYS A 142 8.85 23.61 5.52
N ASP A 143 9.58 23.91 6.60
CA ASP A 143 10.95 24.38 6.55
C ASP A 143 11.91 23.21 6.30
N ALA A 144 13.11 23.52 5.75
CA ALA A 144 14.16 22.53 5.58
C ALA A 144 14.78 22.16 6.94
N GLU A 145 14.87 20.87 7.22
CA GLU A 145 15.52 20.35 8.44
C GLU A 145 17.00 20.72 8.44
N ARG A 146 17.45 21.33 9.53
CA ARG A 146 18.86 21.76 9.66
C ARG A 146 19.79 20.63 10.10
N ASN A 147 19.25 19.67 10.84
CA ASN A 147 20.02 18.56 11.40
C ASN A 147 19.92 17.32 10.50
N PRO A 148 21.00 16.93 9.78
CA PRO A 148 20.96 15.77 8.88
C PRO A 148 20.67 14.46 9.61
N VAL A 149 21.01 14.35 10.90
CA VAL A 149 20.78 13.15 11.70
C VAL A 149 19.29 12.99 12.05
N LYS A 150 18.61 14.10 12.34
CA LYS A 150 17.15 14.10 12.51
C LYS A 150 16.44 13.73 11.21
N TYR A 151 16.88 14.34 10.08
CA TYR A 151 16.33 13.98 8.78
C TYR A 151 16.56 12.50 8.43
N ALA A 152 17.74 11.96 8.78
CA ALA A 152 18.04 10.54 8.63
C ALA A 152 17.05 9.63 9.39
N LEU A 153 16.64 10.02 10.61
CA LEU A 153 15.61 9.29 11.36
C LEU A 153 14.27 9.28 10.61
N PHE A 154 13.84 10.44 10.08
CA PHE A 154 12.59 10.50 9.32
C PHE A 154 12.58 9.56 8.12
N VAL A 155 13.69 9.48 7.37
CA VAL A 155 13.81 8.61 6.19
C VAL A 155 13.90 7.14 6.57
N SER A 156 14.60 6.81 7.68
CA SER A 156 14.92 5.43 8.04
C SER A 156 14.02 4.80 9.09
N PHE A 157 13.04 5.50 9.62
CA PHE A 157 12.20 5.04 10.74
C PHE A 157 11.69 3.60 10.53
N PHE A 158 12.26 2.65 11.31
CA PHE A 158 12.17 1.21 11.03
C PHE A 158 10.75 0.64 10.98
N PRO A 159 9.79 1.11 11.79
CA PRO A 159 8.44 0.58 11.64
C PRO A 159 7.83 0.87 10.27
N GLN A 160 8.22 2.00 9.66
CA GLN A 160 7.59 2.51 8.44
C GLN A 160 8.31 2.09 7.15
N ILE A 161 9.65 1.92 7.21
CA ILE A 161 10.48 1.85 6.00
C ILE A 161 10.17 0.69 5.06
N LEU A 162 9.63 -0.44 5.57
CA LEU A 162 9.36 -1.63 4.75
C LEU A 162 7.99 -1.59 4.08
N GLN A 163 6.97 -1.31 4.85
CA GLN A 163 5.58 -1.52 4.46
C GLN A 163 4.64 -0.52 5.13
N GLY A 164 5.19 0.49 5.81
CA GLY A 164 4.39 1.46 6.54
C GLY A 164 3.65 2.45 5.65
N PRO A 165 2.79 3.27 6.24
CA PRO A 165 2.16 4.40 5.56
C PRO A 165 3.23 5.35 5.02
N ILE A 166 3.03 5.95 3.84
CA ILE A 166 3.95 6.95 3.28
C ILE A 166 3.85 8.22 4.13
N GLY A 167 4.83 8.42 5.04
CA GLY A 167 4.83 9.53 5.99
C GLY A 167 5.17 10.86 5.32
N ARG A 168 4.53 11.92 5.82
CA ARG A 168 4.87 13.29 5.46
C ARG A 168 5.74 13.92 6.54
N TYR A 169 6.78 14.63 6.12
CA TYR A 169 7.69 15.28 7.05
C TYR A 169 6.96 16.20 8.04
N SER A 170 6.08 17.05 7.53
CA SER A 170 5.30 18.00 8.33
C SER A 170 4.39 17.37 9.39
N ARG A 171 4.03 16.08 9.25
CA ARG A 171 3.15 15.37 10.20
C ARG A 171 3.91 14.43 11.13
N LEU A 172 4.99 13.83 10.65
CA LEU A 172 5.70 12.78 11.38
C LEU A 172 6.93 13.30 12.13
N ALA A 173 7.67 14.26 11.55
CA ALA A 173 8.97 14.65 12.09
C ALA A 173 8.92 15.13 13.53
N HIS A 174 7.94 15.99 13.88
CA HIS A 174 7.81 16.50 15.26
C HIS A 174 7.60 15.36 16.26
N GLN A 175 6.76 14.35 15.93
CA GLN A 175 6.54 13.20 16.80
C GLN A 175 7.79 12.35 16.99
N LEU A 176 8.66 12.25 15.96
CA LEU A 176 9.92 11.50 16.06
C LEU A 176 10.94 12.18 16.97
N TYR A 177 10.88 13.50 17.10
CA TYR A 177 11.90 14.30 17.81
C TYR A 177 11.47 14.73 19.22
N GLU A 178 10.16 14.70 19.48
CA GLU A 178 9.61 15.01 20.79
C GLU A 178 9.75 13.83 21.75
N PRO A 179 9.91 14.10 23.05
CA PRO A 179 9.94 13.05 24.05
C PRO A 179 8.55 12.49 24.34
N HIS A 180 8.48 11.18 24.48
CA HIS A 180 7.24 10.48 24.82
C HIS A 180 7.34 9.78 26.18
N LYS A 181 6.25 9.82 26.94
CA LYS A 181 6.07 9.04 28.15
C LYS A 181 5.25 7.79 27.83
N PHE A 182 5.52 6.70 28.54
CA PHE A 182 4.70 5.50 28.42
C PHE A 182 3.32 5.76 29.05
N GLU A 183 2.29 5.67 28.26
CA GLU A 183 0.90 5.87 28.68
C GLU A 183 0.06 4.65 28.34
N GLY A 184 -1.11 4.47 29.00
CA GLY A 184 -1.99 3.34 28.72
C GLY A 184 -2.45 3.24 27.26
N LYS A 185 -2.45 4.34 26.49
CA LYS A 185 -2.71 4.31 25.05
C LYS A 185 -1.64 3.54 24.26
N ASN A 186 -0.39 3.47 24.74
CA ASN A 186 0.69 2.76 24.06
C ASN A 186 0.47 1.25 24.07
N THR A 187 -0.20 0.70 25.11
CA THR A 187 -0.55 -0.71 25.16
C THR A 187 -1.54 -1.13 24.06
N ARG A 188 -2.35 -0.20 23.57
CA ARG A 188 -3.27 -0.44 22.44
C ARG A 188 -2.53 -0.73 21.14
N GLY A 189 -1.24 -0.35 21.05
CA GLY A 189 -0.37 -0.76 19.96
C GLY A 189 -0.23 -2.28 19.87
N PHE A 190 -0.13 -2.95 21.01
CA PHE A 190 -0.06 -4.40 21.07
C PHE A 190 -1.34 -5.09 20.55
N GLU A 191 -2.52 -4.59 20.92
CA GLU A 191 -3.81 -5.07 20.38
C GLU A 191 -3.83 -5.00 18.85
N ARG A 192 -3.31 -3.91 18.31
CA ARG A 192 -3.25 -3.69 16.87
C ARG A 192 -2.28 -4.65 16.19
N ILE A 193 -1.14 -4.92 16.81
CA ILE A 193 -0.16 -5.91 16.33
C ILE A 193 -0.80 -7.30 16.28
N LEU A 194 -1.51 -7.71 17.32
CA LEU A 194 -2.21 -9.02 17.35
C LEU A 194 -3.25 -9.13 16.24
N TRP A 195 -4.05 -8.08 16.03
CA TRP A 195 -5.01 -8.05 14.93
C TRP A 195 -4.33 -8.12 13.56
N GLY A 196 -3.18 -7.48 13.41
CA GLY A 196 -2.35 -7.56 12.21
C GLY A 196 -1.85 -8.98 11.95
N PHE A 197 -1.34 -9.67 12.99
CA PHE A 197 -0.91 -11.08 12.88
C PHE A 197 -2.07 -12.03 12.62
N PHE A 198 -3.24 -11.82 13.22
CA PHE A 198 -4.43 -12.59 12.87
C PHE A 198 -4.74 -12.52 11.38
N LYS A 199 -4.76 -11.31 10.81
CA LYS A 199 -4.98 -11.14 9.37
C LYS A 199 -3.89 -11.81 8.54
N LYS A 200 -2.62 -11.63 8.90
CA LYS A 200 -1.49 -12.21 8.17
C LYS A 200 -1.48 -13.73 8.24
N MET A 201 -1.48 -14.29 9.44
CA MET A 201 -1.19 -15.73 9.63
C MET A 201 -2.42 -16.63 9.42
N ILE A 202 -3.64 -16.11 9.67
CA ILE A 202 -4.88 -16.88 9.52
C ILE A 202 -5.56 -16.63 8.17
N LEU A 203 -5.55 -15.41 7.67
CA LEU A 203 -6.24 -15.12 6.41
C LEU A 203 -5.29 -15.14 5.22
N ALA A 204 -4.23 -14.30 5.26
CA ALA A 204 -3.38 -14.14 4.09
C ALA A 204 -2.58 -15.40 3.75
N ASP A 205 -1.95 -16.03 4.75
CA ASP A 205 -1.07 -17.16 4.51
C ASP A 205 -1.85 -18.43 4.12
N TRP A 206 -3.06 -18.66 4.68
CA TRP A 206 -3.93 -19.73 4.21
C TRP A 206 -4.51 -19.47 2.83
N ALA A 207 -4.94 -18.24 2.53
CA ALA A 207 -5.42 -17.88 1.19
C ALA A 207 -4.32 -18.05 0.14
N ALA A 208 -3.07 -17.73 0.48
CA ALA A 208 -1.91 -17.86 -0.40
C ALA A 208 -1.72 -19.28 -0.96
N VAL A 209 -2.01 -20.32 -0.16
CA VAL A 209 -1.90 -21.72 -0.60
C VAL A 209 -2.80 -21.97 -1.82
N PHE A 210 -4.04 -21.50 -1.76
CA PHE A 210 -5.01 -21.68 -2.85
C PHE A 210 -4.69 -20.78 -4.04
N VAL A 211 -4.26 -19.54 -3.77
CA VAL A 211 -3.89 -18.58 -4.82
C VAL A 211 -2.75 -19.12 -5.66
N ASP A 212 -1.66 -19.58 -5.02
CA ASP A 212 -0.49 -20.09 -5.74
C ASP A 212 -0.83 -21.36 -6.52
N ALA A 213 -1.54 -22.32 -5.90
CA ALA A 213 -1.95 -23.52 -6.61
C ALA A 213 -2.72 -23.20 -7.90
N ILE A 214 -3.67 -22.26 -7.83
CA ILE A 214 -4.57 -21.95 -8.95
C ILE A 214 -3.87 -21.06 -9.99
N PHE A 215 -3.11 -20.03 -9.59
CA PHE A 215 -2.46 -19.12 -10.52
C PHE A 215 -1.20 -19.69 -11.14
N ASP A 216 -0.46 -20.54 -10.42
CA ASP A 216 0.77 -21.14 -10.93
C ASP A 216 0.46 -22.37 -11.82
N ASN A 217 -0.77 -22.95 -11.71
CA ASN A 217 -1.23 -24.09 -12.51
C ASN A 217 -2.64 -23.86 -13.08
N PRO A 218 -2.86 -22.84 -13.93
CA PRO A 218 -4.19 -22.41 -14.36
C PRO A 218 -4.95 -23.46 -15.17
N ASP A 219 -4.25 -24.30 -15.94
CA ASP A 219 -4.89 -25.34 -16.75
C ASP A 219 -5.29 -26.56 -15.90
N GLN A 220 -4.50 -26.93 -14.90
CA GLN A 220 -4.79 -28.00 -13.97
C GLN A 220 -6.02 -27.68 -13.11
N TYR A 221 -6.12 -26.45 -12.60
CA TYR A 221 -7.21 -25.95 -11.76
C TYR A 221 -8.13 -25.00 -12.52
N SER A 222 -8.36 -25.28 -13.78
CA SER A 222 -9.11 -24.38 -14.68
C SER A 222 -10.54 -24.08 -14.23
N GLY A 223 -11.19 -24.98 -13.51
CA GLY A 223 -12.51 -24.78 -12.91
C GLY A 223 -12.51 -23.89 -11.65
N LEU A 224 -11.33 -23.49 -11.15
CA LEU A 224 -11.17 -22.69 -9.94
C LEU A 224 -10.71 -21.26 -10.20
N ALA A 225 -10.59 -20.80 -11.43
CA ALA A 225 -10.05 -19.48 -11.76
C ALA A 225 -10.78 -18.33 -11.02
N ILE A 226 -12.11 -18.40 -10.89
CA ILE A 226 -12.90 -17.42 -10.11
C ILE A 226 -12.56 -17.48 -8.60
N PHE A 227 -12.35 -18.66 -8.05
CA PHE A 227 -11.94 -18.82 -6.66
C PHE A 227 -10.53 -18.30 -6.44
N GLY A 228 -9.63 -18.48 -7.42
CA GLY A 228 -8.27 -17.96 -7.37
C GLY A 228 -8.24 -16.45 -7.11
N VAL A 229 -9.01 -15.67 -7.87
CA VAL A 229 -9.06 -14.21 -7.68
C VAL A 229 -9.79 -13.80 -6.40
N LEU A 230 -10.79 -14.55 -5.95
CA LEU A 230 -11.46 -14.30 -4.66
C LEU A 230 -10.53 -14.58 -3.48
N PHE A 231 -9.77 -15.68 -3.50
CA PHE A 231 -8.75 -15.95 -2.50
C PHE A 231 -7.63 -14.91 -2.54
N TYR A 232 -7.23 -14.45 -3.75
CA TYR A 232 -6.25 -13.38 -3.87
C TYR A 232 -6.74 -12.06 -3.27
N THR A 233 -8.02 -11.75 -3.40
CA THR A 233 -8.63 -10.58 -2.74
C THR A 233 -8.49 -10.66 -1.21
N VAL A 234 -8.73 -11.83 -0.63
CA VAL A 234 -8.54 -12.06 0.81
C VAL A 234 -7.07 -11.97 1.19
N GLN A 235 -6.20 -12.67 0.44
CA GLN A 235 -4.76 -12.69 0.65
C GLN A 235 -4.18 -11.28 0.62
N LEU A 236 -4.39 -10.54 -0.46
CA LEU A 236 -3.81 -9.21 -0.66
C LEU A 236 -4.28 -8.21 0.40
N TYR A 237 -5.58 -8.22 0.72
CA TYR A 237 -6.11 -7.33 1.75
C TYR A 237 -5.59 -7.70 3.15
N ALA A 238 -5.65 -8.96 3.51
CA ALA A 238 -5.25 -9.41 4.84
C ALA A 238 -3.74 -9.28 5.05
N ASP A 239 -2.92 -9.58 4.03
CA ASP A 239 -1.47 -9.40 4.06
C ASP A 239 -1.10 -7.93 4.23
N PHE A 240 -1.57 -7.08 3.33
CA PHE A 240 -1.16 -5.68 3.32
C PHE A 240 -1.75 -4.90 4.50
N SER A 241 -3.06 -5.03 4.78
CA SER A 241 -3.66 -4.35 5.93
C SER A 241 -3.18 -4.93 7.27
N GLY A 242 -2.82 -6.24 7.30
CA GLY A 242 -2.21 -6.88 8.45
C GLY A 242 -0.84 -6.30 8.77
N GLY A 243 0.03 -6.20 7.76
CA GLY A 243 1.34 -5.55 7.90
C GLY A 243 1.24 -4.09 8.33
N MET A 244 0.27 -3.35 7.78
CA MET A 244 -0.01 -1.97 8.22
C MET A 244 -0.42 -1.91 9.69
N ASP A 245 -1.28 -2.82 10.16
CA ASP A 245 -1.66 -2.84 11.58
C ASP A 245 -0.49 -3.18 12.50
N VAL A 246 0.39 -4.10 12.08
CA VAL A 246 1.64 -4.40 12.83
C VAL A 246 2.50 -3.14 12.92
N VAL A 247 2.77 -2.48 11.80
CA VAL A 247 3.64 -1.30 11.73
C VAL A 247 3.08 -0.12 12.53
N ILE A 248 1.79 0.18 12.38
CA ILE A 248 1.13 1.28 13.11
C ILE A 248 1.05 0.93 14.61
N GLY A 249 0.82 -0.34 14.94
CA GLY A 249 0.84 -0.83 16.31
C GLY A 249 2.19 -0.63 16.97
N ILE A 250 3.29 -1.00 16.28
CA ILE A 250 4.66 -0.79 16.77
C ILE A 250 4.95 0.70 16.97
N ALA A 251 4.61 1.56 16.00
CA ALA A 251 4.81 3.00 16.13
C ALA A 251 4.04 3.56 17.34
N SER A 252 2.80 3.09 17.55
CA SER A 252 1.99 3.48 18.72
C SER A 252 2.64 3.08 20.05
N MET A 253 3.41 1.97 20.10
CA MET A 253 4.14 1.58 21.31
C MET A 253 5.23 2.61 21.69
N PHE A 254 5.76 3.36 20.72
CA PHE A 254 6.69 4.49 20.96
C PHE A 254 5.96 5.83 21.21
N GLY A 255 4.63 5.85 21.17
CA GLY A 255 3.83 7.08 21.26
C GLY A 255 3.68 7.83 19.95
N ILE A 256 4.09 7.22 18.83
CA ILE A 256 4.06 7.81 17.47
C ILE A 256 2.82 7.35 16.73
N GLU A 257 2.06 8.30 16.19
CA GLU A 257 0.85 8.06 15.42
C GLU A 257 1.14 8.10 13.92
N LEU A 258 0.99 6.97 13.24
CA LEU A 258 1.07 6.87 11.79
C LEU A 258 -0.32 6.96 11.15
N ASP A 259 -0.35 7.40 9.88
CA ASP A 259 -1.59 7.50 9.11
C ASP A 259 -2.23 6.14 8.81
N GLU A 260 -3.56 6.08 8.83
CA GLU A 260 -4.31 4.88 8.41
C GLU A 260 -4.18 4.68 6.89
N ASN A 261 -3.99 3.42 6.50
CA ASN A 261 -3.82 3.08 5.08
C ASN A 261 -5.00 2.30 4.49
N PHE A 262 -5.89 1.78 5.33
CA PHE A 262 -7.07 1.04 4.93
C PHE A 262 -8.31 1.46 5.71
N LYS A 263 -9.44 1.62 5.01
CA LYS A 263 -10.73 1.98 5.61
C LYS A 263 -11.86 1.16 4.99
N ARG A 264 -11.89 -0.14 5.28
CA ARG A 264 -12.93 -1.08 4.80
C ARG A 264 -13.20 -0.98 3.29
N PRO A 265 -12.20 -1.25 2.44
CA PRO A 265 -12.25 -0.94 1.00
C PRO A 265 -13.35 -1.70 0.25
N PHE A 266 -13.76 -2.87 0.72
CA PHE A 266 -14.77 -3.69 0.04
C PHE A 266 -16.22 -3.25 0.29
N PHE A 267 -16.44 -2.21 1.11
CA PHE A 267 -17.72 -1.50 1.19
C PHE A 267 -17.83 -0.32 0.22
N SER A 268 -16.88 -0.18 -0.69
CA SER A 268 -16.85 0.93 -1.64
C SER A 268 -17.93 0.84 -2.68
N ILE A 269 -18.57 1.99 -2.96
CA ILE A 269 -19.65 2.13 -3.94
C ILE A 269 -19.18 2.54 -5.34
N SER A 270 -17.89 2.80 -5.51
CA SER A 270 -17.25 3.12 -6.80
C SER A 270 -15.75 2.82 -6.76
N ILE A 271 -15.09 2.71 -7.92
CA ILE A 271 -13.63 2.55 -7.99
C ILE A 271 -12.90 3.75 -7.36
N THR A 272 -13.44 4.96 -7.51
CA THR A 272 -12.88 6.14 -6.84
C THR A 272 -12.98 6.03 -5.31
N ASP A 273 -14.13 5.59 -4.78
CA ASP A 273 -14.31 5.36 -3.34
C ASP A 273 -13.40 4.23 -2.85
N PHE A 274 -13.20 3.16 -3.66
CA PHE A 274 -12.27 2.09 -3.34
C PHE A 274 -10.85 2.65 -3.13
N TRP A 275 -10.33 3.47 -4.02
CA TRP A 275 -9.00 4.06 -3.91
C TRP A 275 -8.87 5.13 -2.80
N HIS A 276 -9.97 5.68 -2.32
CA HIS A 276 -9.98 6.50 -1.10
C HIS A 276 -9.93 5.68 0.19
N ARG A 277 -10.19 4.37 0.11
CA ARG A 277 -10.22 3.42 1.23
C ARG A 277 -9.09 2.39 1.19
N TRP A 278 -8.43 2.23 0.05
CA TRP A 278 -7.32 1.33 -0.22
C TRP A 278 -6.03 2.10 -0.42
N HIS A 279 -4.97 1.72 0.32
CA HIS A 279 -3.65 2.35 0.23
C HIS A 279 -3.73 3.88 0.28
N ILE A 280 -4.39 4.42 1.31
CA ILE A 280 -4.80 5.82 1.43
C ILE A 280 -3.61 6.77 1.34
N THR A 281 -2.47 6.41 1.92
CA THR A 281 -1.29 7.28 1.93
C THR A 281 -0.64 7.39 0.55
N LEU A 282 -0.64 6.32 -0.26
CA LEU A 282 -0.24 6.38 -1.67
C LEU A 282 -1.22 7.24 -2.47
N GLY A 283 -2.54 7.04 -2.28
CA GLY A 283 -3.56 7.83 -2.94
C GLY A 283 -3.44 9.33 -2.65
N THR A 284 -3.20 9.70 -1.39
CA THR A 284 -2.97 11.09 -0.98
C THR A 284 -1.66 11.63 -1.54
N TRP A 285 -0.60 10.85 -1.58
CA TRP A 285 0.67 11.23 -2.19
C TRP A 285 0.48 11.53 -3.68
N MET A 286 -0.13 10.62 -4.42
CA MET A 286 -0.42 10.79 -5.86
C MET A 286 -1.32 11.99 -6.13
N LYS A 287 -2.31 12.22 -5.29
CA LYS A 287 -3.20 13.38 -5.40
C LYS A 287 -2.45 14.70 -5.25
N ASP A 288 -1.59 14.80 -4.23
CA ASP A 288 -0.95 16.08 -3.90
C ASP A 288 0.28 16.39 -4.75
N TYR A 289 1.03 15.36 -5.17
CA TYR A 289 2.30 15.54 -5.87
C TYR A 289 2.25 15.20 -7.36
N VAL A 290 1.19 14.53 -7.83
CA VAL A 290 0.99 14.24 -9.26
C VAL A 290 -0.28 14.89 -9.79
N PHE A 291 -1.45 14.57 -9.22
CA PHE A 291 -2.73 15.02 -9.75
C PHE A 291 -2.88 16.56 -9.75
N TYR A 292 -2.66 17.22 -8.61
CA TYR A 292 -2.78 18.66 -8.54
C TYR A 292 -1.77 19.42 -9.41
N PRO A 293 -0.45 19.11 -9.38
CA PRO A 293 0.50 19.76 -10.28
C PRO A 293 0.16 19.59 -11.76
N VAL A 294 -0.29 18.41 -12.16
CA VAL A 294 -0.73 18.14 -13.54
C VAL A 294 -1.96 18.95 -13.89
N THR A 295 -3.01 18.91 -13.07
CA THR A 295 -4.28 19.63 -13.35
C THR A 295 -4.12 21.14 -13.37
N LEU A 296 -3.23 21.69 -12.56
CA LEU A 296 -2.95 23.14 -12.48
C LEU A 296 -1.94 23.61 -13.53
N SER A 297 -1.38 22.74 -14.32
CA SER A 297 -0.38 23.07 -15.33
C SER A 297 -0.98 23.90 -16.48
N LYS A 298 -0.16 24.76 -17.09
CA LYS A 298 -0.57 25.61 -18.22
C LYS A 298 -1.05 24.78 -19.42
N TRP A 299 -0.42 23.63 -19.69
CA TRP A 299 -0.80 22.78 -20.81
C TRP A 299 -2.15 22.10 -20.56
N MET A 300 -2.46 21.67 -19.33
CA MET A 300 -3.75 21.12 -18.97
C MET A 300 -4.86 22.17 -19.07
N GLY A 301 -4.56 23.44 -18.71
CA GLY A 301 -5.47 24.57 -18.94
C GLY A 301 -5.77 24.79 -20.42
N LYS A 302 -4.76 24.68 -21.32
CA LYS A 302 -4.95 24.74 -22.77
C LYS A 302 -5.80 23.55 -23.27
N PHE A 303 -5.51 22.35 -22.81
CA PHE A 303 -6.27 21.14 -23.12
C PHE A 303 -7.75 21.29 -22.72
N GLY A 304 -8.03 21.82 -21.53
CA GLY A 304 -9.40 22.09 -21.09
C GLY A 304 -10.13 23.13 -21.94
N LYS A 305 -9.43 24.18 -22.41
CA LYS A 305 -10.00 25.18 -23.35
C LYS A 305 -10.34 24.51 -24.70
N TRP A 306 -9.43 23.72 -25.25
CA TRP A 306 -9.65 22.94 -26.46
C TRP A 306 -10.84 21.97 -26.30
N GLY A 307 -10.89 21.22 -25.22
CA GLY A 307 -11.99 20.29 -24.94
C GLY A 307 -13.35 20.97 -24.85
N LYS A 308 -13.43 22.19 -24.26
CA LYS A 308 -14.67 22.97 -24.23
C LYS A 308 -15.12 23.40 -25.64
N LYS A 309 -14.17 23.70 -26.52
CA LYS A 309 -14.48 24.10 -27.92
C LYS A 309 -15.00 22.92 -28.75
N VAL A 310 -14.41 21.72 -28.57
CA VAL A 310 -14.70 20.54 -29.39
C VAL A 310 -15.89 19.74 -28.82
N PHE A 311 -15.93 19.49 -27.50
CA PHE A 311 -16.90 18.59 -26.86
C PHE A 311 -17.93 19.32 -25.99
N GLY A 312 -17.95 20.66 -26.06
CA GLY A 312 -18.87 21.48 -25.28
C GLY A 312 -18.39 21.74 -23.83
N LYS A 313 -19.06 22.69 -23.18
CA LYS A 313 -18.63 23.27 -21.90
C LYS A 313 -18.55 22.24 -20.75
N LYS A 314 -19.47 21.27 -20.70
CA LYS A 314 -19.53 20.28 -19.62
C LYS A 314 -18.41 19.25 -19.77
N THR A 315 -18.37 18.53 -20.89
CA THR A 315 -17.36 17.51 -21.19
C THR A 315 -15.96 18.12 -21.16
N GLY A 316 -15.75 19.30 -21.74
CA GLY A 316 -14.46 19.98 -21.75
C GLY A 316 -13.94 20.38 -20.36
N ARG A 317 -14.78 20.49 -19.33
CA ARG A 317 -14.35 20.65 -17.93
C ARG A 317 -13.90 19.33 -17.30
N THR A 318 -14.48 18.22 -17.72
CA THR A 318 -14.20 16.88 -17.16
C THR A 318 -12.94 16.26 -17.77
N LEU A 319 -12.67 16.53 -19.07
CA LEU A 319 -11.53 15.94 -19.79
C LEU A 319 -10.16 16.13 -19.10
N PRO A 320 -9.78 17.32 -18.59
CA PRO A 320 -8.52 17.49 -17.86
C PRO A 320 -8.43 16.62 -16.60
N ILE A 321 -9.53 16.44 -15.89
CA ILE A 321 -9.61 15.61 -14.69
C ILE A 321 -9.43 14.13 -15.08
N CYS A 322 -10.08 13.71 -16.16
CA CYS A 322 -9.93 12.33 -16.68
C CYS A 322 -8.49 12.05 -17.09
N LEU A 323 -7.85 12.96 -17.83
CA LEU A 323 -6.46 12.80 -18.26
C LEU A 323 -5.50 12.78 -17.07
N ALA A 324 -5.71 13.65 -16.08
CA ALA A 324 -4.90 13.65 -14.86
C ALA A 324 -5.03 12.33 -14.08
N ASN A 325 -6.24 11.76 -13.98
CA ASN A 325 -6.44 10.44 -13.38
C ASN A 325 -5.72 9.34 -14.18
N LEU A 326 -5.78 9.35 -15.51
CA LEU A 326 -5.03 8.39 -16.33
C LEU A 326 -3.52 8.48 -16.08
N ILE A 327 -2.97 9.69 -15.97
CA ILE A 327 -1.55 9.91 -15.64
C ILE A 327 -1.25 9.36 -14.25
N VAL A 328 -2.09 9.65 -13.24
CA VAL A 328 -1.91 9.12 -11.88
C VAL A 328 -1.89 7.60 -11.87
N PHE A 329 -2.86 6.96 -12.51
CA PHE A 329 -2.94 5.50 -12.52
C PHE A 329 -1.88 4.83 -13.40
N PHE A 330 -1.38 5.50 -14.43
CA PHE A 330 -0.18 5.09 -15.14
C PHE A 330 1.04 5.08 -14.20
N VAL A 331 1.24 6.16 -13.43
CA VAL A 331 2.33 6.24 -12.45
C VAL A 331 2.17 5.19 -11.34
N VAL A 332 0.93 4.95 -10.87
CA VAL A 332 0.63 3.87 -9.90
C VAL A 332 1.02 2.51 -10.48
N GLY A 333 0.63 2.22 -11.74
CA GLY A 333 0.99 0.97 -12.40
C GLY A 333 2.51 0.79 -12.53
N VAL A 334 3.22 1.82 -12.97
CA VAL A 334 4.70 1.81 -13.03
C VAL A 334 5.28 1.60 -11.63
N TRP A 335 4.77 2.25 -10.60
CA TRP A 335 5.26 2.11 -9.23
C TRP A 335 5.10 0.67 -8.69
N HIS A 336 4.01 -0.02 -9.00
CA HIS A 336 3.77 -1.41 -8.59
C HIS A 336 4.87 -2.36 -9.05
N GLY A 337 5.39 -2.21 -10.27
CA GLY A 337 6.47 -3.07 -10.70
C GLY A 337 6.91 -2.86 -12.15
N ALA A 338 8.07 -3.41 -12.44
CA ALA A 338 8.70 -3.36 -13.74
C ALA A 338 8.15 -4.49 -14.65
N ALA A 339 6.86 -4.47 -14.95
CA ALA A 339 6.20 -5.42 -15.84
C ALA A 339 4.94 -4.81 -16.49
N TRP A 340 4.64 -5.22 -17.73
CA TRP A 340 3.46 -4.75 -18.46
C TRP A 340 2.14 -5.00 -17.74
N LYS A 341 2.04 -6.09 -16.99
CA LYS A 341 0.84 -6.43 -16.21
C LYS A 341 0.45 -5.32 -15.23
N TYR A 342 1.41 -4.69 -14.58
CA TYR A 342 1.16 -3.59 -13.64
C TYR A 342 0.75 -2.30 -14.35
N ILE A 343 1.30 -2.04 -15.55
CA ILE A 343 0.86 -0.90 -16.37
C ILE A 343 -0.60 -1.10 -16.78
N VAL A 344 -0.97 -2.31 -17.22
CA VAL A 344 -2.35 -2.65 -17.57
C VAL A 344 -3.27 -2.55 -16.34
N TYR A 345 -2.83 -3.05 -15.19
CA TYR A 345 -3.54 -2.91 -13.91
C TYR A 345 -3.86 -1.45 -13.56
N GLY A 346 -2.85 -0.58 -13.61
CA GLY A 346 -3.03 0.85 -13.36
C GLY A 346 -3.96 1.49 -14.38
N MET A 347 -3.71 1.28 -15.68
CA MET A 347 -4.53 1.86 -16.75
C MET A 347 -5.98 1.38 -16.72
N TYR A 348 -6.26 0.12 -16.37
CA TYR A 348 -7.62 -0.39 -16.19
C TYR A 348 -8.39 0.45 -15.16
N ASN A 349 -7.80 0.68 -13.97
CA ASN A 349 -8.42 1.49 -12.92
C ASN A 349 -8.60 2.94 -13.36
N GLY A 350 -7.57 3.53 -13.98
CA GLY A 350 -7.62 4.89 -14.50
C GLY A 350 -8.70 5.11 -15.57
N ILE A 351 -8.85 4.16 -16.50
CA ILE A 351 -9.86 4.18 -17.56
C ILE A 351 -11.27 4.12 -16.97
N ILE A 352 -11.53 3.23 -16.00
CA ILE A 352 -12.85 3.14 -15.36
C ILE A 352 -13.20 4.44 -14.63
N ILE A 353 -12.26 5.04 -13.91
CA ILE A 353 -12.47 6.32 -13.20
C ILE A 353 -12.76 7.43 -14.22
N ALA A 354 -11.95 7.54 -15.27
CA ALA A 354 -12.13 8.54 -16.31
C ALA A 354 -13.48 8.37 -17.02
N PHE A 355 -13.82 7.14 -17.42
CA PHE A 355 -15.10 6.80 -18.04
C PHE A 355 -16.29 7.13 -17.12
N SER A 356 -16.20 6.77 -15.84
CA SER A 356 -17.24 7.10 -14.85
C SER A 356 -17.44 8.60 -14.71
N GLY A 357 -16.36 9.39 -14.76
CA GLY A 357 -16.43 10.85 -14.75
C GLY A 357 -17.15 11.42 -15.98
N LEU A 358 -16.84 10.92 -17.18
CA LEU A 358 -17.50 11.32 -18.43
C LEU A 358 -18.97 10.92 -18.45
N MET A 359 -19.31 9.73 -17.93
CA MET A 359 -20.68 9.21 -17.89
C MET A 359 -21.54 9.72 -16.72
N ALA A 360 -21.00 10.57 -15.84
CA ALA A 360 -21.68 11.03 -14.63
C ALA A 360 -23.05 11.67 -14.90
N GLU A 361 -23.20 12.39 -16.01
CA GLU A 361 -24.49 13.01 -16.42
C GLU A 361 -25.48 11.94 -16.89
N HIS A 362 -25.03 11.00 -17.70
CA HIS A 362 -25.86 9.88 -18.16
C HIS A 362 -26.37 9.02 -17.00
N TYR A 363 -25.51 8.74 -16.02
CA TYR A 363 -25.91 8.03 -14.80
C TYR A 363 -26.97 8.80 -13.99
N ARG A 364 -26.85 10.13 -13.90
CA ARG A 364 -27.88 10.96 -13.23
C ARG A 364 -29.21 10.90 -13.98
N ASN A 365 -29.18 10.98 -15.31
CA ASN A 365 -30.39 10.90 -16.13
C ASN A 365 -31.06 9.53 -16.04
N TRP A 366 -30.27 8.44 -16.04
CA TRP A 366 -30.78 7.09 -15.83
C TRP A 366 -31.44 6.94 -14.46
N LYS A 367 -30.79 7.42 -13.40
CA LYS A 367 -31.39 7.41 -12.05
C LYS A 367 -32.73 8.11 -12.04
N LYS A 368 -32.85 9.28 -12.64
CA LYS A 368 -34.12 10.00 -12.76
C LYS A 368 -35.16 9.19 -13.53
N LYS A 369 -34.80 8.60 -14.69
CA LYS A 369 -35.69 7.80 -15.51
C LYS A 369 -36.24 6.58 -14.77
N PHE A 370 -35.44 5.95 -13.93
CA PHE A 370 -35.83 4.76 -13.16
C PHE A 370 -36.28 5.08 -11.71
N ASN A 371 -36.50 6.35 -11.39
CA ASN A 371 -36.88 6.83 -10.05
C ASN A 371 -35.95 6.34 -8.91
N ILE A 372 -34.63 6.19 -9.23
CA ILE A 372 -33.63 5.78 -8.27
C ILE A 372 -33.12 7.04 -7.56
N THR A 373 -33.43 7.21 -6.25
CA THR A 373 -32.97 8.36 -5.46
C THR A 373 -31.50 8.20 -5.04
N GLY A 374 -31.00 6.97 -5.02
CA GLY A 374 -29.67 6.60 -4.57
C GLY A 374 -29.59 6.31 -3.05
N LYS A 375 -30.74 6.35 -2.36
CA LYS A 375 -30.85 6.04 -0.92
C LYS A 375 -31.36 4.62 -0.67
N GLU A 376 -31.81 3.93 -1.70
CA GLU A 376 -32.35 2.58 -1.62
C GLU A 376 -31.27 1.58 -1.20
N ASN A 377 -31.57 0.73 -0.23
CA ASN A 377 -30.61 -0.28 0.27
C ASN A 377 -30.16 -1.24 -0.83
N TRP A 378 -31.08 -1.70 -1.69
CA TRP A 378 -30.74 -2.59 -2.81
C TRP A 378 -29.77 -1.93 -3.80
N TYR A 379 -29.95 -0.62 -4.08
CA TYR A 379 -29.08 0.10 -4.98
C TYR A 379 -27.68 0.30 -4.37
N HIS A 380 -27.61 0.53 -3.05
CA HIS A 380 -26.34 0.61 -2.33
C HIS A 380 -25.59 -0.73 -2.39
N VAL A 381 -26.27 -1.84 -2.11
CA VAL A 381 -25.69 -3.19 -2.23
C VAL A 381 -25.24 -3.48 -3.66
N PHE A 382 -26.05 -3.13 -4.67
CA PHE A 382 -25.67 -3.26 -6.07
C PHE A 382 -24.38 -2.50 -6.40
N MET A 383 -24.23 -1.26 -5.90
CA MET A 383 -23.01 -0.47 -6.12
C MET A 383 -21.78 -1.12 -5.49
N ILE A 384 -21.91 -1.68 -4.29
CA ILE A 384 -20.83 -2.42 -3.60
C ILE A 384 -20.43 -3.65 -4.42
N ILE A 385 -21.40 -4.51 -4.78
CA ILE A 385 -21.14 -5.74 -5.55
C ILE A 385 -20.48 -5.41 -6.89
N ARG A 386 -21.03 -4.47 -7.64
CA ARG A 386 -20.46 -4.02 -8.91
C ARG A 386 -19.00 -3.54 -8.72
N THR A 387 -18.74 -2.75 -7.69
CA THR A 387 -17.39 -2.22 -7.42
C THR A 387 -16.45 -3.35 -7.03
N PHE A 388 -16.90 -4.29 -6.21
CA PHE A 388 -16.15 -5.48 -5.83
C PHE A 388 -15.75 -6.32 -7.06
N ILE A 389 -16.69 -6.56 -7.99
CA ILE A 389 -16.42 -7.28 -9.25
C ILE A 389 -15.37 -6.55 -10.08
N LEU A 390 -15.52 -5.23 -10.28
CA LEU A 390 -14.55 -4.42 -11.04
C LEU A 390 -13.16 -4.45 -10.42
N VAL A 391 -13.06 -4.41 -9.10
CA VAL A 391 -11.78 -4.53 -8.38
C VAL A 391 -11.18 -5.93 -8.60
N ASN A 392 -11.98 -6.99 -8.49
CA ASN A 392 -11.50 -8.36 -8.71
C ASN A 392 -11.00 -8.58 -10.15
N ILE A 393 -11.60 -7.95 -11.15
CA ILE A 393 -11.07 -7.99 -12.52
C ILE A 393 -9.66 -7.39 -12.58
N SER A 394 -9.39 -6.31 -11.83
CA SER A 394 -8.04 -5.73 -11.79
C SER A 394 -7.01 -6.64 -11.12
N TRP A 395 -7.43 -7.44 -10.14
CA TRP A 395 -6.55 -8.36 -9.42
C TRP A 395 -5.99 -9.50 -10.29
N PHE A 396 -6.65 -9.88 -11.37
CA PHE A 396 -6.07 -10.83 -12.33
C PHE A 396 -4.75 -10.29 -12.91
N PHE A 397 -4.67 -9.00 -13.26
CA PHE A 397 -3.45 -8.40 -13.76
C PHE A 397 -2.37 -8.24 -12.66
N ASP A 398 -2.79 -8.01 -11.43
CA ASP A 398 -1.86 -7.86 -10.32
C ASP A 398 -1.17 -9.20 -9.98
N ARG A 399 -1.93 -10.32 -9.87
CA ARG A 399 -1.40 -11.63 -9.47
C ARG A 399 -0.78 -12.42 -10.60
N ALA A 400 -1.39 -12.46 -11.78
CA ALA A 400 -0.87 -13.25 -12.90
C ALA A 400 0.57 -12.86 -13.27
N ASP A 401 1.34 -13.78 -13.85
CA ASP A 401 2.73 -13.51 -14.24
C ASP A 401 2.80 -12.62 -15.50
N THR A 402 1.84 -12.79 -16.41
CA THR A 402 1.75 -12.05 -17.65
C THR A 402 0.35 -11.51 -17.93
N VAL A 403 0.25 -10.50 -18.79
CA VAL A 403 -1.04 -10.00 -19.29
C VAL A 403 -1.85 -11.10 -20.00
N GLY A 404 -1.16 -11.98 -20.75
CA GLY A 404 -1.81 -13.11 -21.43
C GLY A 404 -2.43 -14.10 -20.44
N GLN A 405 -1.71 -14.46 -19.37
CA GLN A 405 -2.23 -15.32 -18.31
C GLN A 405 -3.43 -14.68 -17.60
N ALA A 406 -3.39 -13.36 -17.33
CA ALA A 406 -4.53 -12.67 -16.73
C ALA A 406 -5.81 -12.82 -17.58
N PHE A 407 -5.71 -12.59 -18.88
CA PHE A 407 -6.85 -12.79 -19.79
C PHE A 407 -7.29 -14.26 -19.88
N HIS A 408 -6.32 -15.19 -19.88
CA HIS A 408 -6.64 -16.62 -19.84
C HIS A 408 -7.44 -16.99 -18.59
N MET A 409 -6.99 -16.55 -17.40
CA MET A 409 -7.68 -16.77 -16.14
C MET A 409 -9.07 -16.12 -16.10
N MET A 410 -9.24 -14.92 -16.66
CA MET A 410 -10.56 -14.28 -16.81
C MET A 410 -11.49 -15.11 -17.69
N LYS A 411 -10.98 -15.64 -18.82
CA LYS A 411 -11.75 -16.54 -19.69
C LYS A 411 -12.18 -17.81 -18.96
N LEU A 412 -11.26 -18.45 -18.24
CA LEU A 412 -11.57 -19.64 -17.45
C LEU A 412 -12.62 -19.36 -16.38
N SER A 413 -12.58 -18.21 -15.71
CA SER A 413 -13.55 -17.80 -14.69
C SER A 413 -15.00 -17.72 -15.18
N VAL A 414 -15.20 -17.54 -16.49
CA VAL A 414 -16.53 -17.47 -17.12
C VAL A 414 -16.92 -18.78 -17.79
N THR A 415 -15.93 -19.54 -18.30
CA THR A 415 -16.20 -20.72 -19.14
C THR A 415 -16.13 -22.03 -18.38
N LYS A 416 -15.47 -22.08 -17.21
CA LYS A 416 -15.27 -23.31 -16.43
C LYS A 416 -15.59 -23.05 -14.96
N PHE A 417 -16.34 -23.99 -14.35
CA PHE A 417 -16.71 -23.92 -12.95
C PHE A 417 -16.74 -25.33 -12.35
N ALA A 418 -15.76 -25.65 -11.50
CA ALA A 418 -15.64 -26.95 -10.86
C ALA A 418 -15.16 -26.80 -9.40
N PRO A 419 -16.02 -26.35 -8.47
CA PRO A 419 -15.65 -26.08 -7.09
C PRO A 419 -15.12 -27.30 -6.33
N SER A 420 -15.48 -28.52 -6.74
CA SER A 420 -14.95 -29.77 -6.18
C SER A 420 -13.44 -29.90 -6.31
N GLN A 421 -12.84 -29.27 -7.33
CA GLN A 421 -11.38 -29.25 -7.49
C GLN A 421 -10.66 -28.53 -6.32
N LEU A 422 -11.35 -27.71 -5.51
CA LEU A 422 -10.76 -27.11 -4.31
C LEU A 422 -10.23 -28.19 -3.32
N LEU A 423 -10.90 -29.32 -3.25
CA LEU A 423 -10.51 -30.41 -2.37
C LEU A 423 -9.28 -31.18 -2.87
N LEU A 424 -8.87 -30.96 -4.12
CA LEU A 424 -7.68 -31.59 -4.73
C LEU A 424 -6.41 -30.76 -4.49
N ILE A 425 -6.53 -29.50 -4.01
CA ILE A 425 -5.38 -28.65 -3.73
C ILE A 425 -4.74 -29.15 -2.41
N PRO A 426 -3.46 -29.58 -2.43
CA PRO A 426 -2.78 -29.96 -1.21
C PRO A 426 -2.58 -28.71 -0.33
N ALA A 427 -3.17 -28.71 0.86
CA ALA A 427 -3.00 -27.64 1.83
C ALA A 427 -1.89 -28.01 2.84
N GLY A 428 -1.05 -27.01 3.18
CA GLY A 428 0.02 -27.14 4.15
C GLY A 428 1.40 -27.51 3.57
N LYS A 429 2.39 -27.54 4.45
CA LYS A 429 3.77 -27.89 4.10
C LYS A 429 3.82 -29.37 3.72
N GLU A 430 4.35 -29.67 2.53
CA GLU A 430 4.45 -31.05 2.00
C GLU A 430 3.10 -31.79 1.86
N GLY A 431 1.96 -31.05 1.72
CA GLY A 431 0.63 -31.64 1.60
C GLY A 431 0.10 -32.28 2.88
N THR A 432 0.65 -31.93 4.03
CA THR A 432 0.32 -32.56 5.33
C THR A 432 -0.96 -32.03 5.97
N ALA A 433 -1.47 -30.87 5.55
CA ALA A 433 -2.72 -30.35 6.10
C ALA A 433 -3.93 -30.79 5.26
N PHE A 434 -4.98 -31.19 5.95
CA PHE A 434 -6.25 -31.56 5.32
C PHE A 434 -6.95 -30.33 4.75
N THR A 435 -7.17 -30.28 3.43
CA THR A 435 -7.72 -29.12 2.71
C THR A 435 -9.04 -28.59 3.29
N PRO A 436 -10.03 -29.42 3.70
CA PRO A 436 -11.24 -28.94 4.37
C PRO A 436 -10.95 -28.17 5.67
N TYR A 437 -9.94 -28.55 6.41
CA TYR A 437 -9.50 -27.83 7.63
C TYR A 437 -8.97 -26.43 7.27
N ALA A 438 -8.11 -26.32 6.26
CA ALA A 438 -7.59 -25.04 5.79
C ALA A 438 -8.71 -24.09 5.30
N LEU A 439 -9.68 -24.64 4.55
CA LEU A 439 -10.84 -23.88 4.08
C LEU A 439 -11.74 -23.44 5.25
N ALA A 440 -11.94 -24.29 6.27
CA ALA A 440 -12.74 -23.97 7.44
C ALA A 440 -12.10 -22.82 8.26
N ILE A 441 -10.78 -22.85 8.48
CA ILE A 441 -10.04 -21.77 9.16
C ILE A 441 -10.16 -20.48 8.38
N LEU A 442 -9.92 -20.53 7.07
CA LEU A 442 -10.01 -19.35 6.21
C LEU A 442 -11.43 -18.77 6.22
N ALA A 443 -12.47 -19.62 6.12
CA ALA A 443 -13.86 -19.19 6.16
C ALA A 443 -14.22 -18.55 7.51
N ALA A 444 -13.85 -19.17 8.63
CA ALA A 444 -14.07 -18.64 9.97
C ALA A 444 -13.36 -17.29 10.15
N GLY A 445 -12.11 -17.17 9.74
CA GLY A 445 -11.36 -15.92 9.77
C GLY A 445 -11.99 -14.82 8.90
N CYS A 446 -12.48 -15.16 7.69
CA CYS A 446 -13.19 -14.22 6.82
C CYS A 446 -14.51 -13.75 7.46
N ILE A 447 -15.26 -14.63 8.12
CA ILE A 447 -16.50 -14.26 8.83
C ILE A 447 -16.17 -13.27 9.96
N ILE A 448 -15.15 -13.54 10.78
CA ILE A 448 -14.71 -12.63 11.84
C ILE A 448 -14.31 -11.27 11.25
N LEU A 449 -13.48 -11.25 10.21
CA LEU A 449 -13.06 -10.02 9.52
C LEU A 449 -14.26 -9.24 8.96
N PHE A 450 -15.24 -9.94 8.38
CA PHE A 450 -16.45 -9.34 7.84
C PHE A 450 -17.31 -8.71 8.94
N ILE A 451 -17.56 -9.43 10.04
CA ILE A 451 -18.33 -8.92 11.20
C ILE A 451 -17.65 -7.65 11.75
N VAL A 452 -16.33 -7.70 12.00
CA VAL A 452 -15.56 -6.55 12.49
C VAL A 452 -15.68 -5.36 11.51
N SER A 453 -15.59 -5.62 10.20
CA SER A 453 -15.70 -4.59 9.17
C SER A 453 -17.10 -3.97 9.11
N VAL A 454 -18.17 -4.76 9.26
CA VAL A 454 -19.56 -4.27 9.31
C VAL A 454 -19.79 -3.40 10.56
N LEU A 455 -19.32 -3.84 11.72
CA LEU A 455 -19.44 -3.06 12.97
C LEU A 455 -18.72 -1.72 12.84
N GLN A 456 -17.51 -1.72 12.28
CA GLN A 456 -16.76 -0.50 12.03
C GLN A 456 -17.42 0.41 10.98
N GLU A 457 -18.04 -0.15 9.91
CA GLU A 457 -18.74 0.66 8.90
C GLU A 457 -20.00 1.32 9.49
N ARG A 458 -20.62 0.69 10.51
CA ARG A 458 -21.70 1.27 11.31
C ARG A 458 -21.23 2.30 12.34
N GLY A 459 -19.93 2.62 12.39
CA GLY A 459 -19.36 3.64 13.26
C GLY A 459 -18.84 3.14 14.61
N MET A 460 -18.86 1.81 14.87
CA MET A 460 -18.32 1.28 16.11
C MET A 460 -16.79 1.39 16.13
N LYS A 461 -16.26 1.98 17.17
CA LYS A 461 -14.82 2.09 17.41
C LYS A 461 -14.36 0.91 18.28
N ILE A 462 -14.15 -0.24 17.66
CA ILE A 462 -13.95 -1.53 18.35
C ILE A 462 -12.86 -1.45 19.42
N ARG A 463 -11.70 -0.85 19.12
CA ARG A 463 -10.60 -0.71 20.09
C ARG A 463 -10.98 0.15 21.32
N GLU A 464 -11.73 1.23 21.11
CA GLU A 464 -12.24 2.05 22.22
C GLU A 464 -13.29 1.27 23.02
N SER A 465 -14.15 0.49 22.34
CA SER A 465 -15.15 -0.36 23.00
C SER A 465 -14.49 -1.47 23.82
N LEU A 466 -13.41 -2.10 23.32
CA LEU A 466 -12.63 -3.11 24.05
C LEU A 466 -11.97 -2.51 25.30
N ALA A 467 -11.46 -1.28 25.21
CA ALA A 467 -10.86 -0.58 26.36
C ALA A 467 -11.84 -0.27 27.49
N GLY A 468 -13.14 -0.26 27.19
CA GLY A 468 -14.22 -0.10 28.19
C GLY A 468 -14.67 -1.40 28.86
N LEU A 469 -14.14 -2.56 28.43
CA LEU A 469 -14.49 -3.85 29.01
C LEU A 469 -13.72 -4.12 30.31
N SER A 470 -14.27 -5.00 31.16
CA SER A 470 -13.57 -5.46 32.35
C SER A 470 -12.28 -6.21 32.00
N LEU A 471 -11.27 -6.10 32.86
CA LEU A 471 -9.96 -6.73 32.65
C LEU A 471 -10.04 -8.23 32.30
N PRO A 472 -10.86 -9.08 33.00
CA PRO A 472 -10.96 -10.50 32.66
C PRO A 472 -11.44 -10.75 31.23
N ILE A 473 -12.42 -9.97 30.75
CA ILE A 473 -12.96 -10.10 29.39
C ILE A 473 -11.90 -9.67 28.38
N THR A 474 -11.20 -8.59 28.62
CA THR A 474 -10.12 -8.10 27.75
C THR A 474 -9.00 -9.12 27.65
N VAL A 475 -8.56 -9.69 28.79
CA VAL A 475 -7.54 -10.76 28.83
C VAL A 475 -8.00 -11.99 28.09
N ALA A 476 -9.26 -12.41 28.25
CA ALA A 476 -9.84 -13.56 27.54
C ALA A 476 -9.82 -13.34 26.01
N ILE A 477 -10.18 -12.14 25.52
CA ILE A 477 -10.16 -11.81 24.09
C ILE A 477 -8.72 -11.88 23.54
N TYR A 478 -7.74 -11.33 24.26
CA TYR A 478 -6.34 -11.39 23.83
C TYR A 478 -5.79 -12.80 23.85
N PHE A 479 -6.13 -13.56 24.88
CA PHE A 479 -5.76 -14.97 24.96
C PHE A 479 -6.34 -15.78 23.79
N CYS A 480 -7.64 -15.61 23.48
CA CYS A 480 -8.27 -16.24 22.34
C CYS A 480 -7.62 -15.85 21.03
N LEU A 481 -7.25 -14.58 20.88
CA LEU A 481 -6.57 -14.09 19.66
C LEU A 481 -5.17 -14.70 19.53
N LEU A 482 -4.37 -14.69 20.60
CA LEU A 482 -3.06 -15.32 20.65
C LEU A 482 -3.14 -16.83 20.41
N ALA A 483 -4.07 -17.51 21.06
CA ALA A 483 -4.30 -18.93 20.89
C ALA A 483 -4.70 -19.25 19.44
N SER A 484 -5.60 -18.45 18.85
CA SER A 484 -5.99 -18.65 17.44
C SER A 484 -4.80 -18.48 16.49
N ILE A 485 -3.91 -17.50 16.71
CA ILE A 485 -2.70 -17.31 15.93
C ILE A 485 -1.74 -18.50 16.12
N GLY A 486 -1.55 -18.95 17.37
CA GLY A 486 -0.64 -20.05 17.70
C GLY A 486 -1.10 -21.42 17.19
N PHE A 487 -2.40 -21.73 17.27
CA PHE A 487 -2.93 -23.03 16.86
C PHE A 487 -3.33 -23.09 15.39
N PHE A 488 -3.89 -22.02 14.85
CA PHE A 488 -4.47 -21.99 13.50
C PHE A 488 -3.63 -21.17 12.51
N GLY A 489 -2.64 -20.41 12.98
CA GLY A 489 -1.75 -19.69 12.10
C GLY A 489 -0.94 -20.63 11.22
N SER A 490 -0.84 -20.31 9.92
CA SER A 490 -0.05 -21.10 9.00
C SER A 490 1.45 -20.92 9.27
N THR A 491 2.05 -21.84 10.01
CA THR A 491 3.52 -21.89 10.20
C THR A 491 4.23 -22.56 9.01
N ALA A 492 3.48 -23.31 8.22
CA ALA A 492 3.99 -24.06 7.07
C ALA A 492 4.43 -23.17 5.91
N VAL A 493 3.93 -21.93 5.85
CA VAL A 493 4.19 -20.98 4.77
C VAL A 493 4.45 -19.61 5.37
N ALA A 494 5.39 -19.49 6.32
CA ALA A 494 5.82 -18.17 6.83
C ALA A 494 6.44 -17.35 5.69
N ARG A 495 5.58 -16.76 4.86
CA ARG A 495 5.97 -15.89 3.75
C ARG A 495 6.20 -14.48 4.28
N GLY A 496 7.21 -13.82 3.76
CA GLY A 496 7.31 -12.37 3.91
C GLY A 496 6.01 -11.69 3.45
N PHE A 497 5.79 -10.46 3.87
CA PHE A 497 4.68 -9.69 3.35
C PHE A 497 4.85 -9.43 1.86
N ILE A 498 3.76 -9.50 1.08
CA ILE A 498 3.78 -9.33 -0.38
C ILE A 498 4.44 -8.00 -0.75
N TYR A 499 4.06 -6.91 -0.10
CA TYR A 499 4.61 -5.58 -0.38
C TYR A 499 6.07 -5.36 0.07
N ALA A 500 6.62 -6.22 0.90
CA ALA A 500 8.05 -6.17 1.24
C ALA A 500 8.95 -6.73 0.09
N GLN A 501 8.35 -7.32 -0.94
CA GLN A 501 9.04 -7.90 -2.09
C GLN A 501 9.04 -6.95 -3.32
N PHE A 502 8.30 -5.85 -3.26
CA PHE A 502 8.25 -4.79 -4.27
C PHE A 502 9.21 -3.64 -3.92
#